data_ec299e32d0097c11fa2785bacd28a620
#
_entry.id   ec299e32d0097c11fa2785bacd28a620
#
_cell.length_a   1.000
_cell.length_b   1.000
_cell.length_c   1.000
_cell.angle_alpha   90.00
_cell.angle_beta   90.00
_cell.angle_gamma   90.00
#
_symmetry.space_group_name_H-M   'P 1'
#
loop_
_entity.id
_entity.type
_entity.pdbx_description
1 polymer ?
#
loop_
_entity_poly.entity_id
_entity_poly.type
_entity_poly.pdbx_seq_one_letter_code
_entity_poly.pdbx_strand_id
1 'polypeptide(L)'
;MKNTAKNFMFYVAFVASLGGLLFGFDTAVISGAEKSIQVVYDLSDFSHGFTIAIALIGTIIGAFVCSKPVEKHGRLKALKIIAFLYFVSAVGSAAIIDWYSFLFFRFAGGLAVGASSVVGPMYIAEISPSRWRGRFVAFFQFNIVLGIVLAYFSNYWIHGIAHDWQWMLGVEAIPAIAFALLLYTVPESPRWLVKQDREAEARHVIKKVSNANIEQEIHEIKESLVTIGASGEKLFQHKYRKPLLYAFLIATFNQLSGINAILYYAPRIFEMSGVFTDSAMMQSIVIGLTNLTFTMIGMILIDQVGRKKLLYIGSIGMTFSLALVAKGFYQGAFSGYYMLICLMGFIAFFAISLGAVIWVLISEVFPNNVRSKGQVLGSMTHWVWSALLSWMFPVFIRTGGTFIFSFFAIMMFLSFFFALRLPETKNKSLEQIQKELTN
;
A
#
# COMPACT_ATOMS: atom_id res chain seq x y z
N MET A 1 -0.74 -21.32 23.36
CA MET A 1 -2.03 -20.57 23.44
C MET A 1 -3.16 -21.58 23.51
N LYS A 2 -4.10 -21.43 24.46
CA LYS A 2 -5.37 -22.17 24.40
C LYS A 2 -6.03 -21.79 23.05
N ASN A 3 -6.64 -22.75 22.37
CA ASN A 3 -7.20 -22.55 21.03
C ASN A 3 -8.12 -21.30 20.93
N THR A 4 -8.85 -21.00 21.99
CA THR A 4 -9.78 -19.87 22.07
C THR A 4 -9.09 -18.50 21.93
N ALA A 5 -7.98 -18.25 22.64
CA ALA A 5 -7.25 -16.98 22.55
C ALA A 5 -6.56 -16.81 21.18
N LYS A 6 -6.06 -17.89 20.60
CA LYS A 6 -5.49 -17.88 19.25
C LYS A 6 -6.54 -17.52 18.20
N ASN A 7 -7.72 -18.15 18.26
CA ASN A 7 -8.82 -17.89 17.32
C ASN A 7 -9.31 -16.44 17.46
N PHE A 8 -9.43 -15.92 18.67
CA PHE A 8 -9.83 -14.53 18.89
C PHE A 8 -8.80 -13.55 18.32
N MET A 9 -7.50 -13.81 18.49
CA MET A 9 -6.45 -12.99 17.87
C MET A 9 -6.51 -13.00 16.35
N PHE A 10 -6.71 -14.18 15.74
CA PHE A 10 -6.92 -14.25 14.28
C PHE A 10 -8.11 -13.43 13.85
N TYR A 11 -9.21 -13.52 14.58
CA TYR A 11 -10.42 -12.74 14.31
C TYR A 11 -10.15 -11.22 14.38
N VAL A 12 -9.50 -10.75 15.45
CA VAL A 12 -9.15 -9.33 15.62
C VAL A 12 -8.22 -8.84 14.49
N ALA A 13 -7.20 -9.64 14.14
CA ALA A 13 -6.29 -9.33 13.05
C ALA A 13 -7.01 -9.32 11.69
N PHE A 14 -7.93 -10.25 11.46
CA PHE A 14 -8.77 -10.27 10.26
C PHE A 14 -9.62 -9.00 10.16
N VAL A 15 -10.36 -8.64 11.22
CA VAL A 15 -11.18 -7.43 11.23
C VAL A 15 -10.34 -6.18 10.96
N ALA A 16 -9.21 -6.03 11.64
CA ALA A 16 -8.33 -4.88 11.45
C ALA A 16 -7.74 -4.81 10.03
N SER A 17 -7.46 -5.98 9.44
CA SER A 17 -6.89 -6.07 8.08
C SER A 17 -7.89 -5.80 6.96
N LEU A 18 -9.21 -5.74 7.25
CA LEU A 18 -10.21 -5.28 6.28
C LEU A 18 -9.96 -3.84 5.84
N GLY A 19 -9.35 -3.00 6.69
CA GLY A 19 -8.84 -1.69 6.28
C GLY A 19 -7.79 -1.78 5.18
N GLY A 20 -6.96 -2.82 5.19
CA GLY A 20 -6.03 -3.13 4.10
C GLY A 20 -6.74 -3.62 2.84
N LEU A 21 -7.77 -4.44 2.98
CA LEU A 21 -8.58 -4.91 1.85
C LEU A 21 -9.25 -3.73 1.12
N LEU A 22 -9.86 -2.80 1.88
CA LEU A 22 -10.45 -1.58 1.34
C LEU A 22 -9.41 -0.68 0.66
N PHE A 23 -8.22 -0.53 1.25
CA PHE A 23 -7.11 0.16 0.61
C PHE A 23 -6.80 -0.42 -0.77
N GLY A 24 -6.62 -1.75 -0.86
CA GLY A 24 -6.32 -2.41 -2.13
C GLY A 24 -7.47 -2.32 -3.12
N PHE A 25 -8.70 -2.42 -2.63
CA PHE A 25 -9.92 -2.31 -3.44
C PHE A 25 -10.04 -0.92 -4.05
N ASP A 26 -9.98 0.16 -3.24
CA ASP A 26 -10.04 1.56 -3.71
C ASP A 26 -8.94 1.88 -4.72
N THR A 27 -7.74 1.31 -4.52
CA THR A 27 -6.61 1.46 -5.44
C THR A 27 -6.92 0.92 -6.83
N ALA A 28 -7.53 -0.27 -6.94
CA ALA A 28 -7.68 -0.94 -8.22
C ALA A 28 -9.06 -0.73 -8.86
N VAL A 29 -10.10 -0.43 -8.09
CA VAL A 29 -11.47 -0.29 -8.61
C VAL A 29 -11.58 0.82 -9.65
N ILE A 30 -10.83 1.90 -9.49
CA ILE A 30 -10.83 3.03 -10.42
C ILE A 30 -10.41 2.63 -11.85
N SER A 31 -9.61 1.56 -12.00
CA SER A 31 -9.09 1.13 -13.30
C SER A 31 -10.19 0.68 -14.27
N GLY A 32 -11.29 0.14 -13.76
CA GLY A 32 -12.43 -0.23 -14.59
C GLY A 32 -13.32 0.96 -14.98
N ALA A 33 -13.33 2.00 -14.13
CA ALA A 33 -14.20 3.16 -14.27
C ALA A 33 -13.55 4.35 -15.00
N GLU A 34 -12.21 4.41 -15.07
CA GLU A 34 -11.45 5.60 -15.42
C GLU A 34 -11.78 6.16 -16.83
N LYS A 35 -12.02 5.30 -17.81
CA LYS A 35 -12.39 5.71 -19.16
C LYS A 35 -13.78 6.32 -19.21
N SER A 36 -14.76 5.66 -18.57
CA SER A 36 -16.13 6.18 -18.49
C SER A 36 -16.16 7.52 -17.78
N ILE A 37 -15.38 7.69 -16.70
CA ILE A 37 -15.22 8.95 -15.98
C ILE A 37 -14.64 10.04 -16.89
N GLN A 38 -13.60 9.73 -17.69
CA GLN A 38 -13.02 10.67 -18.64
C GLN A 38 -14.04 11.18 -19.64
N VAL A 39 -14.88 10.27 -20.17
CA VAL A 39 -15.91 10.60 -21.17
C VAL A 39 -17.08 11.36 -20.53
N VAL A 40 -17.61 10.89 -19.40
CA VAL A 40 -18.79 11.48 -18.73
C VAL A 40 -18.56 12.94 -18.32
N TYR A 41 -17.37 13.26 -17.84
CA TYR A 41 -17.02 14.61 -17.41
C TYR A 41 -16.26 15.42 -18.47
N ASP A 42 -16.08 14.90 -19.68
CA ASP A 42 -15.34 15.54 -20.81
C ASP A 42 -13.96 16.06 -20.38
N LEU A 43 -13.17 15.16 -19.75
CA LEU A 43 -11.90 15.54 -19.14
C LEU A 43 -10.74 15.48 -20.15
N SER A 44 -9.93 16.55 -20.16
CA SER A 44 -8.61 16.49 -20.78
C SER A 44 -7.73 15.42 -20.08
N ASP A 45 -6.68 14.93 -20.75
CA ASP A 45 -5.77 13.93 -20.17
C ASP A 45 -5.15 14.41 -18.84
N PHE A 46 -4.88 15.72 -18.73
CA PHE A 46 -4.36 16.32 -17.49
C PHE A 46 -5.40 16.31 -16.36
N SER A 47 -6.64 16.72 -16.63
CA SER A 47 -7.74 16.73 -15.67
C SER A 47 -8.14 15.31 -15.29
N HIS A 48 -8.10 14.39 -16.26
CA HIS A 48 -8.34 12.97 -16.02
C HIS A 48 -7.28 12.37 -15.08
N GLY A 49 -6.00 12.58 -15.36
CA GLY A 49 -4.92 12.15 -14.46
C GLY A 49 -5.04 12.75 -13.05
N PHE A 50 -5.44 14.03 -12.94
CA PHE A 50 -5.74 14.65 -11.64
C PHE A 50 -6.89 13.95 -10.91
N THR A 51 -7.93 13.56 -11.64
CA THR A 51 -9.08 12.83 -11.10
C THR A 51 -8.67 11.48 -10.48
N ILE A 52 -7.72 10.79 -11.08
CA ILE A 52 -7.15 9.55 -10.50
C ILE A 52 -6.23 9.88 -9.30
N ALA A 53 -5.41 10.91 -9.44
CA ALA A 53 -4.41 11.28 -8.43
C ALA A 53 -5.00 11.91 -7.16
N ILE A 54 -6.22 12.46 -7.20
CA ILE A 54 -6.81 13.16 -6.05
C ILE A 54 -6.95 12.26 -4.82
N ALA A 55 -7.25 10.98 -5.01
CA ALA A 55 -7.27 9.99 -3.94
C ALA A 55 -5.87 9.79 -3.32
N LEU A 56 -4.80 9.80 -4.13
CA LEU A 56 -3.43 9.70 -3.65
C LEU A 56 -2.99 10.96 -2.88
N ILE A 57 -3.45 12.14 -3.31
CA ILE A 57 -3.26 13.40 -2.56
C ILE A 57 -3.96 13.29 -1.20
N GLY A 58 -5.19 12.76 -1.16
CA GLY A 58 -5.91 12.44 0.08
C GLY A 58 -5.12 11.46 0.94
N THR A 59 -4.50 10.43 0.34
CA THR A 59 -3.69 9.42 1.05
C THR A 59 -2.48 10.05 1.76
N ILE A 60 -1.77 10.98 1.11
CA ILE A 60 -0.67 11.73 1.73
C ILE A 60 -1.15 12.45 2.98
N ILE A 61 -2.24 13.20 2.84
CA ILE A 61 -2.80 14.01 3.94
C ILE A 61 -3.34 13.11 5.05
N GLY A 62 -4.08 12.06 4.71
CA GLY A 62 -4.65 11.10 5.65
C GLY A 62 -3.60 10.40 6.51
N ALA A 63 -2.53 9.93 5.88
CA ALA A 63 -1.42 9.30 6.58
C ALA A 63 -0.69 10.27 7.55
N PHE A 64 -0.58 11.54 7.18
CA PHE A 64 0.07 12.55 8.01
C PHE A 64 -0.81 13.02 9.16
N VAL A 65 -2.08 13.31 8.90
CA VAL A 65 -2.99 13.93 9.86
C VAL A 65 -3.53 12.93 10.89
N CYS A 66 -3.60 11.63 10.56
CA CYS A 66 -4.22 10.62 11.42
C CYS A 66 -3.52 10.44 12.79
N SER A 67 -2.24 10.75 12.91
CA SER A 67 -1.43 10.46 14.11
C SER A 67 -2.01 11.10 15.38
N LYS A 68 -2.34 12.40 15.36
CA LYS A 68 -2.88 13.11 16.52
C LYS A 68 -4.27 12.59 16.96
N PRO A 69 -5.28 12.44 16.04
CA PRO A 69 -6.56 11.84 16.39
C PRO A 69 -6.43 10.41 16.97
N VAL A 70 -5.57 9.60 16.40
CA VAL A 70 -5.33 8.21 16.85
C VAL A 70 -4.76 8.16 18.26
N GLU A 71 -3.81 9.04 18.58
CA GLU A 71 -3.27 9.13 19.94
C GLU A 71 -4.30 9.60 20.96
N LYS A 72 -5.11 10.59 20.60
CA LYS A 72 -6.11 11.20 21.50
C LYS A 72 -7.33 10.31 21.73
N HIS A 73 -7.86 9.69 20.67
CA HIS A 73 -9.18 9.04 20.71
C HIS A 73 -9.12 7.50 20.67
N GLY A 74 -7.93 6.91 20.48
CA GLY A 74 -7.73 5.47 20.36
C GLY A 74 -7.74 4.96 18.93
N ARG A 75 -7.25 3.73 18.79
CA ARG A 75 -7.08 3.08 17.49
C ARG A 75 -8.41 2.62 16.91
N LEU A 76 -9.25 2.05 17.77
CA LEU A 76 -10.56 1.53 17.35
C LEU A 76 -11.50 2.63 16.87
N LYS A 77 -11.54 3.77 17.57
CA LYS A 77 -12.35 4.93 17.13
C LYS A 77 -11.84 5.49 15.80
N ALA A 78 -10.53 5.56 15.63
CA ALA A 78 -9.93 5.98 14.35
C ALA A 78 -10.29 5.02 13.20
N LEU A 79 -10.22 3.70 13.41
CA LEU A 79 -10.63 2.70 12.43
C LEU A 79 -12.12 2.82 12.05
N LYS A 80 -12.99 3.13 13.01
CA LYS A 80 -14.44 3.39 12.73
C LYS A 80 -14.64 4.62 11.85
N ILE A 81 -13.89 5.70 12.09
CA ILE A 81 -13.92 6.90 11.24
C ILE A 81 -13.41 6.57 9.84
N ILE A 82 -12.33 5.78 9.74
CA ILE A 82 -11.77 5.33 8.47
C ILE A 82 -12.81 4.51 7.69
N ALA A 83 -13.48 3.56 8.34
CA ALA A 83 -14.53 2.75 7.70
C ALA A 83 -15.69 3.62 7.20
N PHE A 84 -16.10 4.63 7.98
CA PHE A 84 -17.11 5.61 7.58
C PHE A 84 -16.66 6.44 6.36
N LEU A 85 -15.42 6.90 6.32
CA LEU A 85 -14.88 7.64 5.18
C LEU A 85 -14.82 6.78 3.90
N TYR A 86 -14.44 5.51 3.99
CA TYR A 86 -14.53 4.57 2.85
C TYR A 86 -15.97 4.44 2.34
N PHE A 87 -16.92 4.22 3.25
CA PHE A 87 -18.34 4.13 2.88
C PHE A 87 -18.84 5.40 2.19
N VAL A 88 -18.57 6.57 2.77
CA VAL A 88 -18.96 7.87 2.20
C VAL A 88 -18.32 8.11 0.84
N SER A 89 -17.06 7.74 0.68
CA SER A 89 -16.37 7.83 -0.60
C SER A 89 -17.01 6.94 -1.66
N ALA A 90 -17.25 5.66 -1.35
CA ALA A 90 -17.84 4.71 -2.28
C ALA A 90 -19.24 5.15 -2.75
N VAL A 91 -20.12 5.46 -1.79
CA VAL A 91 -21.50 5.87 -2.11
C VAL A 91 -21.51 7.24 -2.80
N GLY A 92 -20.74 8.20 -2.30
CA GLY A 92 -20.66 9.53 -2.86
C GLY A 92 -20.11 9.54 -4.28
N SER A 93 -19.02 8.82 -4.54
CA SER A 93 -18.43 8.72 -5.89
C SER A 93 -19.36 8.02 -6.89
N ALA A 94 -20.18 7.07 -6.42
CA ALA A 94 -21.16 6.37 -7.27
C ALA A 94 -22.41 7.21 -7.57
N ALA A 95 -22.86 8.04 -6.62
CA ALA A 95 -24.15 8.74 -6.70
C ALA A 95 -24.07 10.13 -7.38
N ILE A 96 -22.89 10.72 -7.46
CA ILE A 96 -22.70 12.11 -7.91
C ILE A 96 -22.47 12.20 -9.40
N ILE A 97 -23.04 13.28 -9.99
CA ILE A 97 -23.00 13.53 -11.43
C ILE A 97 -22.00 14.66 -11.78
N ASP A 98 -21.67 15.56 -10.84
CA ASP A 98 -20.71 16.64 -11.12
C ASP A 98 -19.27 16.27 -10.73
N TRP A 99 -18.31 16.77 -11.51
CA TRP A 99 -16.89 16.45 -11.35
C TRP A 99 -16.27 16.92 -10.02
N TYR A 100 -16.60 18.14 -9.55
CA TYR A 100 -15.99 18.67 -8.32
C TYR A 100 -16.42 17.87 -7.08
N SER A 101 -17.70 17.52 -6.99
CA SER A 101 -18.18 16.66 -5.92
C SER A 101 -17.59 15.25 -6.00
N PHE A 102 -17.40 14.72 -7.22
CA PHE A 102 -16.68 13.46 -7.42
C PHE A 102 -15.27 13.53 -6.86
N LEU A 103 -14.51 14.59 -7.18
CA LEU A 103 -13.17 14.82 -6.64
C LEU A 103 -13.17 14.87 -5.11
N PHE A 104 -14.16 15.53 -4.51
CA PHE A 104 -14.29 15.60 -3.04
C PHE A 104 -14.45 14.21 -2.41
N PHE A 105 -15.34 13.36 -2.95
CA PHE A 105 -15.53 12.02 -2.42
C PHE A 105 -14.33 11.12 -2.65
N ARG A 106 -13.68 11.19 -3.80
CA ARG A 106 -12.42 10.49 -4.07
C ARG A 106 -11.29 10.94 -3.13
N PHE A 107 -11.20 12.23 -2.84
CA PHE A 107 -10.28 12.76 -1.84
C PHE A 107 -10.57 12.22 -0.43
N ALA A 108 -11.84 12.16 -0.03
CA ALA A 108 -12.25 11.58 1.25
C ALA A 108 -11.88 10.08 1.37
N GLY A 109 -12.04 9.31 0.28
CA GLY A 109 -11.55 7.93 0.18
C GLY A 109 -10.03 7.86 0.36
N GLY A 110 -9.31 8.75 -0.31
CA GLY A 110 -7.87 8.87 -0.13
C GLY A 110 -7.46 9.13 1.32
N LEU A 111 -8.15 10.02 2.05
CA LEU A 111 -7.92 10.22 3.48
C LEU A 111 -8.07 8.91 4.27
N ALA A 112 -9.09 8.11 3.94
CA ALA A 112 -9.31 6.81 4.56
C ALA A 112 -8.18 5.82 4.25
N VAL A 113 -7.74 5.74 2.98
CA VAL A 113 -6.60 4.91 2.54
C VAL A 113 -5.34 5.27 3.33
N GLY A 114 -4.99 6.57 3.38
CA GLY A 114 -3.82 7.05 4.07
C GLY A 114 -3.84 6.75 5.57
N ALA A 115 -4.95 7.05 6.24
CA ALA A 115 -5.11 6.76 7.65
C ALA A 115 -5.10 5.24 7.92
N SER A 116 -5.76 4.43 7.08
CA SER A 116 -5.79 2.97 7.21
C SER A 116 -4.41 2.33 7.09
N SER A 117 -3.57 2.83 6.19
CA SER A 117 -2.20 2.33 5.98
C SER A 117 -1.30 2.48 7.22
N VAL A 118 -1.63 3.45 8.10
CA VAL A 118 -0.92 3.69 9.36
C VAL A 118 -1.60 2.98 10.53
N VAL A 119 -2.90 3.19 10.70
CA VAL A 119 -3.64 2.76 11.89
C VAL A 119 -3.88 1.26 11.92
N GLY A 120 -4.13 0.63 10.77
CA GLY A 120 -4.38 -0.81 10.68
C GLY A 120 -3.19 -1.65 11.16
N PRO A 121 -2.00 -1.52 10.56
CA PRO A 121 -0.80 -2.22 11.03
C PRO A 121 -0.41 -1.86 12.47
N MET A 122 -0.58 -0.60 12.88
CA MET A 122 -0.33 -0.15 14.26
C MET A 122 -1.23 -0.89 15.26
N TYR A 123 -2.54 -0.91 15.02
CA TYR A 123 -3.49 -1.60 15.89
C TYR A 123 -3.18 -3.11 15.97
N ILE A 124 -2.93 -3.75 14.82
CA ILE A 124 -2.55 -5.16 14.76
C ILE A 124 -1.27 -5.42 15.57
N ALA A 125 -0.26 -4.57 15.43
CA ALA A 125 1.02 -4.71 16.14
C ALA A 125 0.88 -4.53 17.67
N GLU A 126 -0.01 -3.63 18.12
CA GLU A 126 -0.24 -3.33 19.53
C GLU A 126 -1.07 -4.39 20.26
N ILE A 127 -1.99 -5.05 19.55
CA ILE A 127 -2.86 -6.07 20.15
C ILE A 127 -2.26 -7.47 20.04
N SER A 128 -1.25 -7.65 19.18
CA SER A 128 -0.66 -8.97 18.91
C SER A 128 0.49 -9.30 19.86
N PRO A 129 0.54 -10.55 20.41
CA PRO A 129 1.70 -11.02 21.13
C PRO A 129 2.97 -10.94 20.28
N SER A 130 4.12 -10.60 20.88
CA SER A 130 5.39 -10.37 20.19
C SER A 130 5.79 -11.48 19.21
N ARG A 131 5.56 -12.76 19.60
CA ARG A 131 5.84 -13.95 18.77
C ARG A 131 5.07 -13.98 17.43
N TRP A 132 3.86 -13.42 17.37
CA TRP A 132 2.97 -13.50 16.20
C TRP A 132 2.82 -12.18 15.45
N ARG A 133 3.32 -11.08 16.03
CA ARG A 133 3.14 -9.70 15.54
C ARG A 133 3.48 -9.56 14.07
N GLY A 134 4.66 -10.02 13.64
CA GLY A 134 5.09 -9.92 12.24
C GLY A 134 4.14 -10.64 11.27
N ARG A 135 3.64 -11.82 11.64
CA ARG A 135 2.70 -12.59 10.82
C ARG A 135 1.35 -11.89 10.66
N PHE A 136 0.84 -11.29 11.74
CA PHE A 136 -0.43 -10.57 11.69
C PHE A 136 -0.33 -9.25 10.94
N VAL A 137 0.80 -8.54 11.05
CA VAL A 137 1.06 -7.35 10.22
C VAL A 137 1.21 -7.73 8.73
N ALA A 138 1.86 -8.86 8.42
CA ALA A 138 1.93 -9.38 7.06
C ALA A 138 0.54 -9.73 6.49
N PHE A 139 -0.41 -10.13 7.34
CA PHE A 139 -1.78 -10.39 6.96
C PHE A 139 -2.52 -9.11 6.47
N PHE A 140 -2.16 -7.94 7.00
CA PHE A 140 -2.65 -6.65 6.47
C PHE A 140 -2.19 -6.44 5.02
N GLN A 141 -0.92 -6.74 4.71
CA GLN A 141 -0.39 -6.64 3.34
C GLN A 141 -1.06 -7.66 2.39
N PHE A 142 -1.30 -8.88 2.87
CA PHE A 142 -2.08 -9.88 2.11
C PHE A 142 -3.46 -9.33 1.73
N ASN A 143 -4.16 -8.68 2.66
CA ASN A 143 -5.48 -8.12 2.40
C ASN A 143 -5.44 -6.95 1.41
N ILE A 144 -4.36 -6.14 1.37
CA ILE A 144 -4.21 -5.10 0.34
C ILE A 144 -4.21 -5.75 -1.06
N VAL A 145 -3.35 -6.74 -1.29
CA VAL A 145 -3.26 -7.36 -2.62
C VAL A 145 -4.49 -8.20 -2.96
N LEU A 146 -5.16 -8.80 -1.96
CA LEU A 146 -6.46 -9.45 -2.14
C LEU A 146 -7.55 -8.45 -2.54
N GLY A 147 -7.56 -7.26 -1.94
CA GLY A 147 -8.47 -6.16 -2.30
C GLY A 147 -8.31 -5.74 -3.76
N ILE A 148 -7.07 -5.64 -4.26
CA ILE A 148 -6.78 -5.37 -5.67
C ILE A 148 -7.40 -6.44 -6.58
N VAL A 149 -7.24 -7.73 -6.24
CA VAL A 149 -7.83 -8.84 -7.00
C VAL A 149 -9.35 -8.75 -7.01
N LEU A 150 -9.96 -8.52 -5.85
CA LEU A 150 -11.43 -8.41 -5.74
C LEU A 150 -11.98 -7.21 -6.51
N ALA A 151 -11.26 -6.09 -6.54
CA ALA A 151 -11.64 -4.93 -7.34
C ALA A 151 -11.62 -5.23 -8.85
N TYR A 152 -10.57 -5.91 -9.35
CA TYR A 152 -10.54 -6.32 -10.75
C TYR A 152 -11.66 -7.32 -11.11
N PHE A 153 -11.96 -8.29 -10.20
CA PHE A 153 -13.09 -9.18 -10.39
C PHE A 153 -14.42 -8.46 -10.41
N SER A 154 -14.65 -7.52 -9.48
CA SER A 154 -15.89 -6.75 -9.44
C SER A 154 -16.06 -5.89 -10.70
N ASN A 155 -14.99 -5.23 -11.17
CA ASN A 155 -15.00 -4.47 -12.41
C ASN A 155 -15.39 -5.33 -13.62
N TYR A 156 -14.80 -6.52 -13.74
CA TYR A 156 -15.11 -7.45 -14.83
C TYR A 156 -16.58 -7.88 -14.84
N TRP A 157 -17.15 -8.19 -13.67
CA TRP A 157 -18.55 -8.63 -13.60
C TRP A 157 -19.57 -7.49 -13.75
N ILE A 158 -19.19 -6.27 -13.38
CA ILE A 158 -20.07 -5.10 -13.48
C ILE A 158 -19.98 -4.45 -14.87
N HIS A 159 -18.89 -4.68 -15.60
CA HIS A 159 -18.69 -4.11 -16.93
C HIS A 159 -19.85 -4.41 -17.89
N GLY A 160 -20.27 -3.39 -18.67
CA GLY A 160 -21.32 -3.52 -19.69
C GLY A 160 -22.76 -3.38 -19.20
N ILE A 161 -23.00 -3.24 -17.89
CA ILE A 161 -24.33 -2.87 -17.39
C ILE A 161 -24.55 -1.35 -17.45
N ALA A 162 -25.80 -0.89 -17.42
CA ALA A 162 -26.10 0.53 -17.39
C ALA A 162 -25.44 1.21 -16.19
N HIS A 163 -24.73 2.32 -16.42
CA HIS A 163 -23.98 3.04 -15.40
C HIS A 163 -22.91 2.21 -14.69
N ASP A 164 -22.24 1.33 -15.40
CA ASP A 164 -21.26 0.37 -14.88
C ASP A 164 -20.18 1.01 -14.01
N TRP A 165 -19.60 2.15 -14.43
CA TRP A 165 -18.57 2.84 -13.66
C TRP A 165 -19.04 3.28 -12.27
N GLN A 166 -20.33 3.68 -12.13
CA GLN A 166 -20.91 4.05 -10.84
C GLN A 166 -21.04 2.82 -9.93
N TRP A 167 -21.52 1.70 -10.47
CA TRP A 167 -21.60 0.44 -9.74
C TRP A 167 -20.24 -0.11 -9.35
N MET A 168 -19.22 0.00 -10.22
CA MET A 168 -17.85 -0.39 -9.91
C MET A 168 -17.33 0.33 -8.66
N LEU A 169 -17.51 1.66 -8.58
CA LEU A 169 -17.11 2.43 -7.40
C LEU A 169 -18.01 2.16 -6.19
N GLY A 170 -19.33 2.04 -6.41
CA GLY A 170 -20.31 1.87 -5.35
C GLY A 170 -20.22 0.52 -4.62
N VAL A 171 -19.78 -0.55 -5.29
CA VAL A 171 -19.69 -1.89 -4.69
C VAL A 171 -18.70 -1.94 -3.52
N GLU A 172 -17.76 -1.03 -3.44
CA GLU A 172 -16.85 -0.87 -2.30
C GLU A 172 -17.59 -0.57 -0.98
N ALA A 173 -18.79 -0.01 -1.05
CA ALA A 173 -19.62 0.23 0.13
C ALA A 173 -19.92 -1.06 0.90
N ILE A 174 -20.00 -2.22 0.23
CA ILE A 174 -20.29 -3.52 0.86
C ILE A 174 -19.19 -3.91 1.86
N PRO A 175 -17.91 -4.04 1.46
CA PRO A 175 -16.85 -4.33 2.42
C PRO A 175 -16.61 -3.19 3.42
N ALA A 176 -16.91 -1.92 3.07
CA ALA A 176 -16.81 -0.81 4.01
C ALA A 176 -17.83 -0.92 5.16
N ILE A 177 -19.10 -1.29 4.86
CA ILE A 177 -20.12 -1.57 5.87
C ILE A 177 -19.71 -2.77 6.72
N ALA A 178 -19.27 -3.86 6.10
CA ALA A 178 -18.82 -5.04 6.83
C ALA A 178 -17.67 -4.69 7.81
N PHE A 179 -16.70 -3.91 7.36
CA PHE A 179 -15.61 -3.42 8.20
C PHE A 179 -16.13 -2.57 9.37
N ALA A 180 -17.02 -1.59 9.09
CA ALA A 180 -17.61 -0.74 10.11
C ALA A 180 -18.35 -1.54 11.19
N LEU A 181 -19.16 -2.53 10.79
CA LEU A 181 -19.92 -3.37 11.72
C LEU A 181 -19.01 -4.28 12.56
N LEU A 182 -18.01 -4.92 11.92
CA LEU A 182 -17.09 -5.81 12.61
C LEU A 182 -16.19 -5.08 13.60
N LEU A 183 -15.88 -3.81 13.40
CA LEU A 183 -15.13 -2.98 14.35
C LEU A 183 -15.84 -2.79 15.71
N TYR A 184 -17.13 -3.08 15.82
CA TYR A 184 -17.83 -3.08 17.13
C TYR A 184 -17.60 -4.35 17.95
N THR A 185 -17.04 -5.40 17.33
CA THR A 185 -16.82 -6.70 17.97
C THR A 185 -15.39 -6.90 18.48
N VAL A 186 -14.48 -5.99 18.17
CA VAL A 186 -13.07 -6.05 18.56
C VAL A 186 -12.74 -5.02 19.65
N PRO A 187 -11.78 -5.33 20.56
CA PRO A 187 -11.44 -4.44 21.68
C PRO A 187 -10.49 -3.30 21.26
N GLU A 188 -10.37 -2.29 22.09
CA GLU A 188 -9.36 -1.23 21.91
C GLU A 188 -7.94 -1.77 22.21
N SER A 189 -6.89 -1.09 21.71
CA SER A 189 -5.50 -1.41 21.93
C SER A 189 -5.14 -1.40 23.42
N PRO A 190 -4.57 -2.49 23.99
CA PRO A 190 -4.15 -2.50 25.39
C PRO A 190 -3.03 -1.48 25.66
N ARG A 191 -2.16 -1.24 24.68
CA ARG A 191 -1.10 -0.24 24.80
C ARG A 191 -1.65 1.19 24.91
N TRP A 192 -2.68 1.50 24.13
CA TRP A 192 -3.36 2.80 24.22
C TRP A 192 -4.13 2.94 25.54
N LEU A 193 -4.80 1.88 26.00
CA LEU A 193 -5.52 1.88 27.27
C LEU A 193 -4.58 2.16 28.46
N VAL A 194 -3.41 1.53 28.50
CA VAL A 194 -2.38 1.80 29.52
C VAL A 194 -1.91 3.26 29.44
N LYS A 195 -1.70 3.80 28.24
CA LYS A 195 -1.31 5.22 28.04
C LYS A 195 -2.37 6.22 28.54
N GLN A 196 -3.63 5.78 28.63
CA GLN A 196 -4.77 6.58 29.13
C GLN A 196 -5.14 6.26 30.58
N ASP A 197 -4.26 5.60 31.33
CA ASP A 197 -4.48 5.15 32.72
C ASP A 197 -5.70 4.23 32.93
N ARG A 198 -6.17 3.56 31.85
CA ARG A 198 -7.29 2.59 31.84
C ARG A 198 -6.80 1.16 31.98
N GLU A 199 -5.97 0.90 33.00
CA GLU A 199 -5.29 -0.41 33.16
C GLU A 199 -6.25 -1.58 33.38
N ALA A 200 -7.37 -1.38 34.06
CA ALA A 200 -8.37 -2.43 34.29
C ALA A 200 -8.92 -2.99 32.95
N GLU A 201 -9.18 -2.11 32.00
CA GLU A 201 -9.62 -2.49 30.66
C GLU A 201 -8.48 -3.14 29.87
N ALA A 202 -7.25 -2.62 29.97
CA ALA A 202 -6.09 -3.22 29.34
C ALA A 202 -5.86 -4.67 29.79
N ARG A 203 -5.98 -4.94 31.10
CA ARG A 203 -5.92 -6.30 31.69
C ARG A 203 -6.98 -7.22 31.08
N HIS A 204 -8.20 -6.74 30.94
CA HIS A 204 -9.29 -7.51 30.34
C HIS A 204 -9.00 -7.88 28.89
N VAL A 205 -8.47 -6.93 28.10
CA VAL A 205 -8.09 -7.19 26.69
C VAL A 205 -6.93 -8.17 26.61
N ILE A 206 -5.85 -7.96 27.38
CA ILE A 206 -4.67 -8.85 27.40
C ILE A 206 -5.09 -10.28 27.75
N LYS A 207 -5.97 -10.46 28.73
CA LYS A 207 -6.50 -11.79 29.12
C LYS A 207 -7.22 -12.50 27.97
N LYS A 208 -7.87 -11.76 27.06
CA LYS A 208 -8.57 -12.32 25.89
C LYS A 208 -7.62 -12.68 24.74
N VAL A 209 -6.56 -11.89 24.54
CA VAL A 209 -5.69 -12.02 23.37
C VAL A 209 -4.37 -12.74 23.64
N SER A 210 -3.95 -12.79 24.90
CA SER A 210 -2.67 -13.38 25.31
C SER A 210 -2.87 -14.37 26.45
N ASN A 211 -2.01 -15.40 26.52
CA ASN A 211 -1.89 -16.28 27.68
C ASN A 211 -0.61 -15.98 28.49
N ALA A 212 0.04 -14.84 28.21
CA ALA A 212 1.21 -14.40 28.95
C ALA A 212 0.83 -13.86 30.33
N ASN A 213 1.84 -13.61 31.19
CA ASN A 213 1.65 -12.97 32.46
C ASN A 213 1.16 -11.52 32.22
N ILE A 214 -0.08 -11.24 32.59
CA ILE A 214 -0.75 -9.96 32.38
C ILE A 214 0.04 -8.80 33.02
N GLU A 215 0.54 -8.99 34.23
CA GLU A 215 1.30 -7.95 34.95
C GLU A 215 2.65 -7.67 34.24
N GLN A 216 3.29 -8.70 33.74
CA GLN A 216 4.52 -8.54 32.97
C GLN A 216 4.28 -7.76 31.67
N GLU A 217 3.23 -8.09 30.90
CA GLU A 217 2.89 -7.35 29.67
C GLU A 217 2.56 -5.88 29.96
N ILE A 218 1.84 -5.58 31.04
CA ILE A 218 1.56 -4.20 31.46
C ILE A 218 2.84 -3.48 31.83
N HIS A 219 3.73 -4.13 32.57
CA HIS A 219 5.02 -3.57 32.96
C HIS A 219 5.88 -3.24 31.72
N GLU A 220 6.01 -4.18 30.78
CA GLU A 220 6.72 -3.97 29.51
C GLU A 220 6.13 -2.82 28.68
N ILE A 221 4.78 -2.69 28.64
CA ILE A 221 4.12 -1.57 27.99
C ILE A 221 4.51 -0.24 28.65
N LYS A 222 4.45 -0.15 29.99
CA LYS A 222 4.82 1.06 30.74
C LYS A 222 6.26 1.46 30.52
N GLU A 223 7.22 0.54 30.63
CA GLU A 223 8.62 0.79 30.34
C GLU A 223 8.86 1.31 28.91
N SER A 224 8.18 0.71 27.93
CA SER A 224 8.28 1.15 26.53
C SER A 224 7.75 2.57 26.31
N LEU A 225 6.72 2.99 27.04
CA LEU A 225 6.17 4.36 26.95
C LEU A 225 7.10 5.40 27.51
N VAL A 226 7.81 5.08 28.60
CA VAL A 226 8.85 5.98 29.19
C VAL A 226 10.02 6.18 28.19
N THR A 227 10.46 5.11 27.55
CA THR A 227 11.61 5.16 26.62
C THR A 227 11.32 5.99 25.36
N ILE A 228 10.10 5.97 24.85
CA ILE A 228 9.70 6.72 23.64
C ILE A 228 9.68 8.24 23.87
N GLY A 229 9.39 8.70 25.09
CA GLY A 229 9.34 10.12 25.44
C GLY A 229 10.70 10.86 25.42
N ALA A 230 11.82 10.13 25.36
CA ALA A 230 13.15 10.68 25.62
C ALA A 230 13.91 11.17 24.36
N SER A 231 13.48 10.89 23.13
CA SER A 231 14.29 11.22 21.95
C SER A 231 13.78 12.43 21.14
N GLY A 232 14.22 13.62 21.51
CA GLY A 232 14.02 14.86 20.75
C GLY A 232 14.95 15.04 19.53
N GLU A 233 15.67 14.01 19.08
CA GLU A 233 16.70 14.12 18.05
C GLU A 233 16.12 14.54 16.69
N LYS A 234 16.83 15.48 16.01
CA LYS A 234 16.42 15.97 14.68
C LYS A 234 16.86 14.97 13.60
N LEU A 235 15.97 14.73 12.61
CA LEU A 235 16.26 13.83 11.48
C LEU A 235 17.30 14.41 10.51
N PHE A 236 17.22 15.70 10.21
CA PHE A 236 18.10 16.38 9.24
C PHE A 236 19.43 16.78 9.87
N GLN A 237 20.31 15.78 10.07
CA GLN A 237 21.70 15.97 10.56
C GLN A 237 22.66 15.29 9.58
N HIS A 238 23.91 15.78 9.55
CA HIS A 238 24.94 15.26 8.63
C HIS A 238 25.15 13.75 8.76
N LYS A 239 25.11 13.22 9.99
CA LYS A 239 25.28 11.78 10.28
C LYS A 239 24.19 10.88 9.67
N TYR A 240 23.02 11.43 9.30
CA TYR A 240 21.91 10.67 8.70
C TYR A 240 21.80 10.84 7.19
N ARG A 241 22.80 11.46 6.52
CA ARG A 241 22.75 11.69 5.06
C ARG A 241 22.58 10.40 4.24
N LYS A 242 23.33 9.33 4.59
CA LYS A 242 23.21 8.04 3.89
C LYS A 242 21.84 7.40 4.12
N PRO A 243 21.32 7.21 5.37
CA PRO A 243 19.95 6.75 5.61
C PRO A 243 18.87 7.56 4.90
N LEU A 244 18.96 8.90 4.93
CA LEU A 244 18.03 9.80 4.25
C LEU A 244 18.04 9.56 2.74
N LEU A 245 19.23 9.49 2.13
CA LEU A 245 19.38 9.23 0.69
C LEU A 245 18.83 7.86 0.32
N TYR A 246 19.11 6.82 1.10
CA TYR A 246 18.62 5.47 0.82
C TYR A 246 17.10 5.37 0.93
N ALA A 247 16.49 5.95 1.96
CA ALA A 247 15.05 5.99 2.09
C ALA A 247 14.37 6.78 0.96
N PHE A 248 14.95 7.91 0.57
CA PHE A 248 14.47 8.70 -0.57
C PHE A 248 14.58 7.93 -1.89
N LEU A 249 15.75 7.33 -2.17
CA LEU A 249 15.98 6.63 -3.45
C LEU A 249 15.16 5.34 -3.57
N ILE A 250 15.02 4.54 -2.49
CA ILE A 250 14.22 3.31 -2.55
C ILE A 250 12.75 3.64 -2.80
N ALA A 251 12.20 4.68 -2.15
CA ALA A 251 10.83 5.14 -2.37
C ALA A 251 10.64 5.73 -3.78
N THR A 252 11.62 6.46 -4.29
CA THR A 252 11.64 7.02 -5.64
C THR A 252 11.65 5.91 -6.70
N PHE A 253 12.59 4.96 -6.63
CA PHE A 253 12.66 3.86 -7.58
C PHE A 253 11.45 2.92 -7.50
N ASN A 254 10.88 2.73 -6.31
CA ASN A 254 9.65 1.97 -6.17
C ASN A 254 8.54 2.55 -7.06
N GLN A 255 8.35 3.86 -7.06
CA GLN A 255 7.29 4.50 -7.83
C GLN A 255 7.68 4.74 -9.30
N LEU A 256 8.94 5.12 -9.57
CA LEU A 256 9.45 5.25 -10.94
C LEU A 256 9.54 3.92 -11.71
N SER A 257 9.22 2.79 -11.08
CA SER A 257 8.93 1.53 -11.76
C SER A 257 7.67 1.57 -12.62
N GLY A 258 6.74 2.50 -12.31
CA GLY A 258 5.45 2.62 -12.96
C GLY A 258 4.36 1.72 -12.38
N ILE A 259 4.59 1.07 -11.24
CA ILE A 259 3.68 0.08 -10.66
C ILE A 259 2.25 0.61 -10.49
N ASN A 260 2.08 1.78 -9.88
CA ASN A 260 0.75 2.34 -9.66
C ASN A 260 0.08 2.78 -10.96
N ALA A 261 0.83 3.36 -11.91
CA ALA A 261 0.31 3.68 -13.22
C ALA A 261 -0.19 2.41 -13.95
N ILE A 262 0.57 1.31 -13.88
CA ILE A 262 0.14 0.04 -14.48
C ILE A 262 -1.10 -0.52 -13.80
N LEU A 263 -1.19 -0.49 -12.46
CA LEU A 263 -2.37 -1.00 -11.75
C LEU A 263 -3.63 -0.14 -11.96
N TYR A 264 -3.50 1.20 -11.98
CA TYR A 264 -4.63 2.11 -12.18
C TYR A 264 -5.16 2.12 -13.62
N TYR A 265 -4.30 1.86 -14.59
CA TYR A 265 -4.63 1.94 -16.03
C TYR A 265 -4.48 0.59 -16.74
N ALA A 266 -4.51 -0.54 -16.00
CA ALA A 266 -4.29 -1.87 -16.56
C ALA A 266 -5.20 -2.19 -17.77
N PRO A 267 -6.55 -2.03 -17.71
CA PRO A 267 -7.40 -2.27 -18.87
C PRO A 267 -7.04 -1.39 -20.06
N ARG A 268 -6.78 -0.10 -19.85
CA ARG A 268 -6.39 0.85 -20.90
C ARG A 268 -5.10 0.43 -21.61
N ILE A 269 -4.10 -0.02 -20.85
CA ILE A 269 -2.82 -0.47 -21.42
C ILE A 269 -3.03 -1.71 -22.32
N PHE A 270 -3.88 -2.64 -21.90
CA PHE A 270 -4.23 -3.82 -22.70
C PHE A 270 -4.99 -3.44 -23.96
N GLU A 271 -5.97 -2.53 -23.88
CA GLU A 271 -6.72 -2.07 -25.04
C GLU A 271 -5.83 -1.34 -26.07
N MET A 272 -4.85 -0.55 -25.60
CA MET A 272 -3.85 0.07 -26.48
C MET A 272 -2.99 -0.95 -27.24
N SER A 273 -2.92 -2.18 -26.75
CA SER A 273 -2.28 -3.29 -27.46
C SER A 273 -3.23 -4.03 -28.42
N GLY A 274 -4.42 -3.51 -28.64
CA GLY A 274 -5.41 -4.07 -29.57
C GLY A 274 -6.32 -5.15 -28.95
N VAL A 275 -6.32 -5.27 -27.62
CA VAL A 275 -7.20 -6.23 -26.91
C VAL A 275 -8.58 -5.59 -26.70
N PHE A 276 -9.65 -6.34 -26.94
CA PHE A 276 -11.02 -5.90 -26.64
C PHE A 276 -11.23 -5.66 -25.14
N THR A 277 -12.11 -4.75 -24.78
CA THR A 277 -12.33 -4.32 -23.37
C THR A 277 -12.63 -5.45 -22.42
N ASP A 278 -13.52 -6.40 -22.77
CA ASP A 278 -13.80 -7.57 -21.92
C ASP A 278 -12.55 -8.40 -21.62
N SER A 279 -11.74 -8.64 -22.64
CA SER A 279 -10.48 -9.37 -22.49
C SER A 279 -9.44 -8.54 -21.70
N ALA A 280 -9.42 -7.21 -21.84
CA ALA A 280 -8.55 -6.32 -21.09
C ALA A 280 -8.89 -6.32 -19.60
N MET A 281 -10.18 -6.30 -19.26
CA MET A 281 -10.65 -6.45 -17.88
C MET A 281 -10.25 -7.82 -17.29
N MET A 282 -10.45 -8.89 -18.05
CA MET A 282 -10.03 -10.25 -17.63
C MET A 282 -8.51 -10.37 -17.44
N GLN A 283 -7.71 -9.78 -18.33
CA GLN A 283 -6.25 -9.76 -18.20
C GLN A 283 -5.80 -8.96 -16.98
N SER A 284 -6.54 -7.93 -16.57
CA SER A 284 -6.27 -7.18 -15.34
C SER A 284 -6.46 -8.04 -14.08
N ILE A 285 -7.42 -8.97 -14.08
CA ILE A 285 -7.55 -9.98 -13.01
C ILE A 285 -6.28 -10.84 -12.91
N VAL A 286 -5.74 -11.27 -14.05
CA VAL A 286 -4.50 -12.08 -14.09
C VAL A 286 -3.33 -11.27 -13.52
N ILE A 287 -3.22 -9.98 -13.81
CA ILE A 287 -2.24 -9.07 -13.19
C ILE A 287 -2.42 -9.02 -11.66
N GLY A 288 -3.65 -8.86 -11.18
CA GLY A 288 -3.95 -8.87 -9.75
C GLY A 288 -3.57 -10.19 -9.07
N LEU A 289 -3.92 -11.33 -9.66
CA LEU A 289 -3.56 -12.66 -9.18
C LEU A 289 -2.04 -12.89 -9.19
N THR A 290 -1.35 -12.41 -10.22
CA THR A 290 0.12 -12.42 -10.27
C THR A 290 0.70 -11.61 -9.12
N ASN A 291 0.19 -10.41 -8.89
CA ASN A 291 0.63 -9.56 -7.77
C ASN A 291 0.40 -10.26 -6.42
N LEU A 292 -0.77 -10.84 -6.19
CA LEU A 292 -1.08 -11.59 -4.97
C LEU A 292 -0.11 -12.75 -4.75
N THR A 293 0.08 -13.59 -5.75
CA THR A 293 0.93 -14.78 -5.68
C THR A 293 2.38 -14.41 -5.39
N PHE A 294 2.93 -13.47 -6.16
CA PHE A 294 4.34 -13.10 -6.03
C PHE A 294 4.61 -12.21 -4.82
N THR A 295 3.62 -11.47 -4.30
CA THR A 295 3.74 -10.79 -2.99
C THR A 295 3.86 -11.82 -1.86
N MET A 296 3.06 -12.90 -1.89
CA MET A 296 3.18 -13.99 -0.90
C MET A 296 4.55 -14.65 -0.96
N ILE A 297 5.04 -14.95 -2.16
CA ILE A 297 6.39 -15.48 -2.36
C ILE A 297 7.44 -14.49 -1.84
N GLY A 298 7.32 -13.21 -2.15
CA GLY A 298 8.22 -12.15 -1.71
C GLY A 298 8.34 -12.05 -0.18
N MET A 299 7.20 -12.13 0.53
CA MET A 299 7.18 -12.12 2.00
C MET A 299 7.90 -13.32 2.63
N ILE A 300 7.96 -14.46 1.95
CA ILE A 300 8.73 -15.62 2.40
C ILE A 300 10.21 -15.45 2.06
N LEU A 301 10.50 -14.97 0.86
CA LEU A 301 11.86 -14.87 0.35
C LEU A 301 12.69 -13.74 1.00
N ILE A 302 12.05 -12.69 1.52
CA ILE A 302 12.77 -11.52 2.08
C ILE A 302 13.72 -11.90 3.21
N ASP A 303 13.34 -12.85 4.05
CA ASP A 303 14.17 -13.32 5.16
C ASP A 303 15.13 -14.45 4.74
N GLN A 304 14.82 -15.18 3.67
CA GLN A 304 15.65 -16.28 3.17
C GLN A 304 16.77 -15.79 2.24
N VAL A 305 16.45 -14.90 1.31
CA VAL A 305 17.36 -14.43 0.25
C VAL A 305 18.11 -13.16 0.68
N GLY A 306 17.43 -12.26 1.38
CA GLY A 306 17.95 -10.96 1.79
C GLY A 306 17.46 -9.82 0.90
N ARG A 307 17.48 -8.60 1.46
CA ARG A 307 16.85 -7.42 0.85
C ARG A 307 17.59 -6.99 -0.42
N LYS A 308 18.90 -6.93 -0.35
CA LYS A 308 19.78 -6.51 -1.44
C LYS A 308 19.70 -7.44 -2.66
N LYS A 309 19.73 -8.75 -2.45
CA LYS A 309 19.65 -9.74 -3.53
C LYS A 309 18.30 -9.71 -4.24
N LEU A 310 17.20 -9.57 -3.47
CA LEU A 310 15.86 -9.43 -4.06
C LEU A 310 15.75 -8.17 -4.92
N LEU A 311 16.34 -7.06 -4.48
CA LEU A 311 16.35 -5.82 -5.27
C LEU A 311 17.12 -5.97 -6.58
N TYR A 312 18.27 -6.71 -6.61
CA TYR A 312 18.98 -6.97 -7.87
C TYR A 312 18.12 -7.75 -8.86
N ILE A 313 17.61 -8.90 -8.39
CA ILE A 313 16.82 -9.81 -9.23
C ILE A 313 15.61 -9.07 -9.78
N GLY A 314 14.93 -8.34 -8.90
CA GLY A 314 13.76 -7.55 -9.28
C GLY A 314 14.07 -6.44 -10.27
N SER A 315 15.13 -5.66 -10.03
CA SER A 315 15.51 -4.56 -10.93
C SER A 315 15.86 -5.04 -12.33
N ILE A 316 16.61 -6.15 -12.45
CA ILE A 316 16.95 -6.75 -13.75
C ILE A 316 15.68 -7.27 -14.44
N GLY A 317 14.86 -8.04 -13.73
CA GLY A 317 13.63 -8.60 -14.29
C GLY A 317 12.62 -7.54 -14.72
N MET A 318 12.42 -6.49 -13.90
CA MET A 318 11.57 -5.36 -14.26
C MET A 318 12.12 -4.60 -15.47
N THR A 319 13.43 -4.33 -15.52
CA THR A 319 14.07 -3.67 -16.68
C THR A 319 13.78 -4.42 -17.96
N PHE A 320 13.99 -5.73 -17.95
CA PHE A 320 13.77 -6.58 -19.13
C PHE A 320 12.29 -6.60 -19.53
N SER A 321 11.39 -6.83 -18.58
CA SER A 321 9.94 -6.87 -18.83
C SER A 321 9.43 -5.56 -19.42
N LEU A 322 9.80 -4.41 -18.83
CA LEU A 322 9.38 -3.09 -19.29
C LEU A 322 9.99 -2.72 -20.65
N ALA A 323 11.24 -3.13 -20.91
CA ALA A 323 11.87 -2.96 -22.21
C ALA A 323 11.15 -3.75 -23.31
N LEU A 324 10.65 -4.95 -23.01
CA LEU A 324 9.81 -5.71 -23.92
C LEU A 324 8.46 -5.03 -24.16
N VAL A 325 7.81 -4.49 -23.12
CA VAL A 325 6.59 -3.69 -23.28
C VAL A 325 6.85 -2.49 -24.20
N ALA A 326 7.92 -1.73 -23.97
CA ALA A 326 8.31 -0.59 -24.80
C ALA A 326 8.56 -0.99 -26.25
N LYS A 327 9.25 -2.14 -26.47
CA LYS A 327 9.48 -2.69 -27.81
C LYS A 327 8.17 -3.03 -28.52
N GLY A 328 7.20 -3.64 -27.81
CA GLY A 328 5.87 -3.95 -28.37
C GLY A 328 5.17 -2.69 -28.89
N PHE A 329 5.18 -1.61 -28.07
CA PHE A 329 4.63 -0.31 -28.49
C PHE A 329 5.39 0.31 -29.68
N TYR A 330 6.72 0.20 -29.70
CA TYR A 330 7.53 0.72 -30.80
C TYR A 330 7.26 0.01 -32.13
N GLN A 331 7.07 -1.30 -32.10
CA GLN A 331 6.81 -2.09 -33.30
C GLN A 331 5.34 -2.10 -33.73
N GLY A 332 4.41 -1.66 -32.86
CA GLY A 332 2.98 -1.79 -33.07
C GLY A 332 2.51 -3.26 -33.22
N ALA A 333 3.35 -4.20 -32.78
CA ALA A 333 3.14 -5.60 -32.98
C ALA A 333 2.82 -6.30 -31.64
N PHE A 334 1.55 -6.46 -31.36
CA PHE A 334 1.05 -7.18 -30.20
C PHE A 334 0.39 -8.48 -30.67
N SER A 335 1.13 -9.60 -30.65
CA SER A 335 0.58 -10.91 -31.02
C SER A 335 0.11 -11.66 -29.78
N GLY A 336 -1.14 -12.11 -29.76
CA GLY A 336 -1.68 -12.96 -28.71
C GLY A 336 -1.55 -12.35 -27.31
N TYR A 337 -0.92 -13.07 -26.38
CA TYR A 337 -0.76 -12.67 -24.96
C TYR A 337 0.55 -11.95 -24.68
N TYR A 338 1.23 -11.39 -25.68
CA TYR A 338 2.53 -10.76 -25.52
C TYR A 338 2.55 -9.70 -24.41
N MET A 339 1.62 -8.73 -24.46
CA MET A 339 1.52 -7.66 -23.46
C MET A 339 1.26 -8.24 -22.06
N LEU A 340 0.34 -9.19 -21.95
CA LEU A 340 0.01 -9.83 -20.68
C LEU A 340 1.24 -10.50 -20.05
N ILE A 341 1.99 -11.29 -20.82
CA ILE A 341 3.18 -12.01 -20.32
C ILE A 341 4.25 -11.00 -19.86
N CYS A 342 4.49 -9.94 -20.62
CA CYS A 342 5.45 -8.90 -20.25
C CYS A 342 5.06 -8.18 -18.96
N LEU A 343 3.79 -7.81 -18.82
CA LEU A 343 3.29 -7.14 -17.60
C LEU A 343 3.22 -8.11 -16.40
N MET A 344 2.86 -9.37 -16.60
CA MET A 344 2.97 -10.39 -15.55
C MET A 344 4.40 -10.54 -15.05
N GLY A 345 5.38 -10.58 -15.96
CA GLY A 345 6.79 -10.61 -15.61
C GLY A 345 7.20 -9.40 -14.78
N PHE A 346 6.81 -8.20 -15.23
CA PHE A 346 7.06 -6.96 -14.47
C PHE A 346 6.46 -7.02 -13.06
N ILE A 347 5.17 -7.37 -12.93
CA ILE A 347 4.47 -7.45 -11.65
C ILE A 347 5.09 -8.51 -10.73
N ALA A 348 5.46 -9.68 -11.27
CA ALA A 348 6.11 -10.74 -10.51
C ALA A 348 7.45 -10.27 -9.91
N PHE A 349 8.32 -9.68 -10.73
CA PHE A 349 9.60 -9.15 -10.27
C PHE A 349 9.46 -7.96 -9.33
N PHE A 350 8.47 -7.09 -9.55
CA PHE A 350 8.16 -6.01 -8.61
C PHE A 350 7.72 -6.55 -7.25
N ALA A 351 6.75 -7.46 -7.22
CA ALA A 351 6.13 -7.97 -6.00
C ALA A 351 7.13 -8.70 -5.09
N ILE A 352 8.05 -9.51 -5.66
CA ILE A 352 9.08 -10.19 -4.87
C ILE A 352 10.23 -9.28 -4.41
N SER A 353 10.36 -8.09 -5.00
CA SER A 353 11.49 -7.20 -4.75
C SER A 353 11.05 -5.86 -4.15
N LEU A 354 10.90 -4.82 -4.97
CA LEU A 354 10.54 -3.47 -4.49
C LEU A 354 9.23 -3.46 -3.66
N GLY A 355 8.24 -4.25 -4.04
CA GLY A 355 6.97 -4.34 -3.32
C GLY A 355 7.11 -4.92 -1.90
N ALA A 356 7.93 -5.96 -1.73
CA ALA A 356 8.18 -6.60 -0.44
C ALA A 356 9.22 -5.85 0.41
N VAL A 357 10.26 -5.31 -0.22
CA VAL A 357 11.47 -4.81 0.46
C VAL A 357 11.34 -3.37 0.95
N ILE A 358 10.58 -2.51 0.25
CA ILE A 358 10.59 -1.06 0.50
C ILE A 358 10.35 -0.70 1.98
N TRP A 359 9.28 -1.17 2.57
CA TRP A 359 8.89 -0.78 3.92
C TRP A 359 9.83 -1.34 4.98
N VAL A 360 10.32 -2.55 4.76
CA VAL A 360 11.31 -3.19 5.64
C VAL A 360 12.62 -2.41 5.59
N LEU A 361 13.15 -2.12 4.41
CA LEU A 361 14.41 -1.40 4.25
C LEU A 361 14.34 0.02 4.82
N ILE A 362 13.26 0.78 4.54
CA ILE A 362 13.05 2.11 5.13
C ILE A 362 13.07 2.04 6.66
N SER A 363 12.51 0.98 7.27
CA SER A 363 12.54 0.82 8.72
C SER A 363 13.90 0.42 9.28
N GLU A 364 14.71 -0.32 8.51
CA GLU A 364 16.00 -0.87 8.94
C GLU A 364 17.17 0.12 8.77
N VAL A 365 17.10 1.05 7.83
CA VAL A 365 18.22 2.01 7.58
C VAL A 365 18.30 3.13 8.62
N PHE A 366 17.25 3.39 9.39
CA PHE A 366 17.27 4.45 10.41
C PHE A 366 17.50 3.90 11.82
N PRO A 367 18.34 4.55 12.63
CA PRO A 367 18.50 4.24 14.04
C PRO A 367 17.20 4.51 14.82
N ASN A 368 17.06 3.83 15.98
CA ASN A 368 15.84 3.84 16.79
C ASN A 368 15.32 5.25 17.14
N ASN A 369 16.24 6.18 17.46
CA ASN A 369 15.93 7.54 17.89
C ASN A 369 15.30 8.44 16.82
N VAL A 370 15.50 8.16 15.52
CA VAL A 370 14.93 8.92 14.40
C VAL A 370 14.11 8.06 13.42
N ARG A 371 13.94 6.76 13.70
CA ARG A 371 13.30 5.80 12.79
C ARG A 371 11.90 6.22 12.38
N SER A 372 11.06 6.64 13.31
CA SER A 372 9.68 7.08 13.00
C SER A 372 9.67 8.27 12.03
N LYS A 373 10.56 9.23 12.23
CA LYS A 373 10.70 10.40 11.35
C LYS A 373 11.22 10.01 9.96
N GLY A 374 12.16 9.05 9.92
CA GLY A 374 12.68 8.50 8.65
C GLY A 374 11.64 7.70 7.86
N GLN A 375 10.82 6.91 8.54
CA GLN A 375 9.70 6.19 7.91
C GLN A 375 8.67 7.16 7.33
N VAL A 376 8.35 8.25 8.02
CA VAL A 376 7.47 9.30 7.49
C VAL A 376 8.04 9.91 6.22
N LEU A 377 9.35 10.23 6.18
CA LEU A 377 10.00 10.76 4.98
C LEU A 377 9.90 9.79 3.81
N GLY A 378 10.23 8.51 4.02
CA GLY A 378 10.15 7.48 2.99
C GLY A 378 8.72 7.28 2.47
N SER A 379 7.73 7.24 3.37
CA SER A 379 6.32 7.12 3.01
C SER A 379 5.83 8.34 2.24
N MET A 380 6.17 9.56 2.66
CA MET A 380 5.81 10.77 1.92
C MET A 380 6.43 10.80 0.53
N THR A 381 7.70 10.45 0.40
CA THR A 381 8.37 10.36 -0.92
C THR A 381 7.64 9.36 -1.82
N HIS A 382 7.28 8.20 -1.30
CA HIS A 382 6.54 7.17 -2.02
C HIS A 382 5.18 7.69 -2.53
N TRP A 383 4.37 8.28 -1.67
CA TRP A 383 3.04 8.74 -2.05
C TRP A 383 3.06 9.97 -2.96
N VAL A 384 4.01 10.88 -2.79
CA VAL A 384 4.18 12.04 -3.70
C VAL A 384 4.52 11.56 -5.11
N TRP A 385 5.48 10.65 -5.27
CA TRP A 385 5.79 10.09 -6.59
C TRP A 385 4.63 9.29 -7.16
N SER A 386 3.91 8.54 -6.32
CA SER A 386 2.71 7.80 -6.74
C SER A 386 1.65 8.75 -7.32
N ALA A 387 1.36 9.86 -6.63
CA ALA A 387 0.40 10.86 -7.09
C ALA A 387 0.85 11.52 -8.38
N LEU A 388 2.11 11.96 -8.47
CA LEU A 388 2.66 12.62 -9.66
C LEU A 388 2.64 11.72 -10.89
N LEU A 389 3.08 10.46 -10.75
CA LEU A 389 3.11 9.52 -11.87
C LEU A 389 1.70 9.13 -12.33
N SER A 390 0.79 8.86 -11.40
CA SER A 390 -0.59 8.53 -11.75
C SER A 390 -1.31 9.71 -12.40
N TRP A 391 -0.99 10.94 -11.98
CA TRP A 391 -1.50 12.16 -12.58
C TRP A 391 -1.00 12.36 -14.02
N MET A 392 0.32 12.20 -14.21
CA MET A 392 0.95 12.48 -15.50
C MET A 392 0.83 11.33 -16.51
N PHE A 393 0.48 10.13 -16.07
CA PHE A 393 0.44 8.95 -16.93
C PHE A 393 -0.47 9.10 -18.15
N PRO A 394 -1.73 9.61 -18.05
CA PRO A 394 -2.58 9.80 -19.24
C PRO A 394 -1.96 10.76 -20.26
N VAL A 395 -1.26 11.79 -19.80
CA VAL A 395 -0.56 12.76 -20.66
C VAL A 395 0.61 12.10 -21.41
N PHE A 396 1.42 11.31 -20.68
CA PHE A 396 2.59 10.66 -21.28
C PHE A 396 2.23 9.48 -22.16
N ILE A 397 1.23 8.68 -21.80
CA ILE A 397 0.84 7.52 -22.60
C ILE A 397 0.28 7.93 -23.96
N ARG A 398 -0.33 9.11 -24.07
CA ARG A 398 -0.82 9.67 -25.32
C ARG A 398 0.30 9.98 -26.31
N THR A 399 1.51 10.33 -25.85
CA THR A 399 2.67 10.53 -26.73
C THR A 399 3.24 9.22 -27.27
N GLY A 400 2.74 8.09 -26.79
CA GLY A 400 3.11 6.73 -27.20
C GLY A 400 3.63 5.90 -26.03
N GLY A 401 3.13 4.67 -25.91
CA GLY A 401 3.56 3.74 -24.86
C GLY A 401 5.07 3.47 -24.86
N THR A 402 5.72 3.55 -26.01
CA THR A 402 7.18 3.38 -26.12
C THR A 402 7.95 4.30 -25.19
N PHE A 403 7.60 5.61 -25.15
CA PHE A 403 8.32 6.59 -24.34
C PHE A 403 8.22 6.28 -22.84
N ILE A 404 7.00 6.11 -22.34
CA ILE A 404 6.78 5.95 -20.89
C ILE A 404 7.32 4.62 -20.37
N PHE A 405 7.15 3.51 -21.11
CA PHE A 405 7.68 2.22 -20.69
C PHE A 405 9.20 2.14 -20.85
N SER A 406 9.81 2.83 -21.82
CA SER A 406 11.27 2.99 -21.89
C SER A 406 11.80 3.79 -20.70
N PHE A 407 11.12 4.85 -20.30
CA PHE A 407 11.48 5.62 -19.11
C PHE A 407 11.44 4.73 -17.85
N PHE A 408 10.38 3.95 -17.62
CA PHE A 408 10.30 3.04 -16.50
C PHE A 408 11.41 1.96 -16.55
N ALA A 409 11.72 1.42 -17.73
CA ALA A 409 12.80 0.45 -17.91
C ALA A 409 14.16 1.05 -17.51
N ILE A 410 14.46 2.28 -17.96
CA ILE A 410 15.69 3.00 -17.60
C ILE A 410 15.76 3.24 -16.09
N MET A 411 14.65 3.65 -15.46
CA MET A 411 14.62 3.83 -14.01
C MET A 411 14.90 2.53 -13.25
N MET A 412 14.38 1.39 -13.72
CA MET A 412 14.68 0.08 -13.13
C MET A 412 16.13 -0.35 -13.36
N PHE A 413 16.70 -0.03 -14.50
CA PHE A 413 18.12 -0.23 -14.75
C PHE A 413 19.00 0.61 -13.79
N LEU A 414 18.65 1.87 -13.55
CA LEU A 414 19.31 2.71 -12.55
C LEU A 414 19.11 2.20 -11.12
N SER A 415 17.94 1.65 -10.82
CA SER A 415 17.63 0.99 -9.54
C SER A 415 18.58 -0.18 -9.26
N PHE A 416 19.00 -0.92 -10.28
CA PHE A 416 20.00 -1.98 -10.14
C PHE A 416 21.33 -1.43 -9.61
N PHE A 417 21.86 -0.35 -10.18
CA PHE A 417 23.10 0.27 -9.68
C PHE A 417 22.94 0.85 -8.27
N PHE A 418 21.77 1.38 -7.95
CA PHE A 418 21.48 1.80 -6.58
C PHE A 418 21.50 0.60 -5.62
N ALA A 419 20.87 -0.52 -5.98
CA ALA A 419 20.86 -1.72 -5.16
C ALA A 419 22.28 -2.28 -4.91
N LEU A 420 23.22 -2.13 -5.86
CA LEU A 420 24.63 -2.50 -5.66
C LEU A 420 25.29 -1.74 -4.51
N ARG A 421 24.89 -0.50 -4.26
CA ARG A 421 25.45 0.38 -3.21
C ARG A 421 24.77 0.23 -1.86
N LEU A 422 23.61 -0.44 -1.80
CA LEU A 422 22.92 -0.70 -0.55
C LEU A 422 23.69 -1.71 0.32
N PRO A 423 23.74 -1.51 1.64
CA PRO A 423 24.19 -2.56 2.55
C PRO A 423 23.15 -3.69 2.60
N GLU A 424 23.61 -4.93 2.79
CA GLU A 424 22.68 -6.02 3.13
C GLU A 424 22.33 -5.91 4.60
N THR A 425 21.04 -5.90 4.88
CA THR A 425 20.50 -5.75 6.25
C THR A 425 20.08 -7.08 6.88
N LYS A 426 20.00 -8.15 6.08
CA LYS A 426 19.64 -9.49 6.56
C LYS A 426 20.60 -9.96 7.64
N ASN A 427 20.06 -10.52 8.73
CA ASN A 427 20.80 -11.08 9.88
C ASN A 427 21.74 -10.08 10.59
N LYS A 428 21.56 -8.76 10.39
CA LYS A 428 22.29 -7.74 11.11
C LYS A 428 21.42 -7.11 12.18
N SER A 429 21.99 -6.76 13.32
CA SER A 429 21.30 -5.92 14.29
C SER A 429 21.20 -4.48 13.78
N LEU A 430 20.21 -3.75 14.27
CA LEU A 430 20.01 -2.35 13.87
C LEU A 430 21.22 -1.46 14.21
N GLU A 431 21.92 -1.80 15.30
CA GLU A 431 23.14 -1.12 15.76
C GLU A 431 24.30 -1.38 14.78
N GLN A 432 24.40 -2.60 14.22
CA GLN A 432 25.40 -2.93 13.20
C GLN A 432 25.14 -2.16 11.91
N ILE A 433 23.88 -2.13 11.45
CA ILE A 433 23.46 -1.36 10.27
C ILE A 433 23.75 0.12 10.47
N GLN A 434 23.44 0.65 11.66
CA GLN A 434 23.71 2.04 12.00
C GLN A 434 25.21 2.37 11.90
N LYS A 435 26.11 1.54 12.46
CA LYS A 435 27.55 1.75 12.36
C LYS A 435 28.03 1.82 10.92
N GLU A 436 27.52 0.94 10.05
CA GLU A 436 27.87 0.92 8.61
C GLU A 436 27.36 2.17 7.86
N LEU A 437 26.27 2.78 8.29
CA LEU A 437 25.64 3.89 7.59
C LEU A 437 26.03 5.27 8.12
N THR A 438 26.50 5.37 9.38
CA THR A 438 26.87 6.66 10.01
C THR A 438 28.36 6.90 10.05
N ASN A 439 29.17 5.91 9.75
CA ASN A 439 30.60 6.04 9.45
C ASN A 439 30.78 6.24 7.93
#